data_8c88eb5a7f28a5c4ead3d5989f838fa7
#
_entry.id   8c88eb5a7f28a5c4ead3d5989f838fa7
#
_cell.length_a   1.000
_cell.length_b   1.000
_cell.length_c   1.000
_cell.angle_alpha   90.00
_cell.angle_beta   90.00
_cell.angle_gamma   90.00
#
_symmetry.space_group_name_H-M   'P 1'
#
loop_
_entity.id
_entity.type
_entity.pdbx_description
1 polymer ?
#
loop_
_entity_poly.entity_id
_entity_poly.type
_entity_poly.pdbx_seq_one_letter_code
_entity_poly.pdbx_strand_id
1 'polypeptide(L)'
;FMSGEKQRIMTFELFGYPWKMKMDSYLPGICITDLKVVQKFRTLPLWRYDLQGTVYQKGVELVTGEQLPFYLAVATKERTIDLDIFQITQPVLDIALREIEQNIEHYARVKYGQEEPVYCGKCDYCKSVKEARIRNYSELLEGL
;
A
#
# COMPACT_ATOMS: atom_id res chain seq x y z
N PHE A 1 6.82 -11.30 16.04
CA PHE A 1 6.33 -10.23 15.15
C PHE A 1 4.84 -9.91 15.37
N MET A 2 4.00 -10.87 15.64
CA MET A 2 2.56 -10.64 15.86
C MET A 2 2.15 -10.59 17.33
N SER A 3 3.07 -10.34 18.26
CA SER A 3 2.81 -10.27 19.72
C SER A 3 2.42 -8.89 20.23
N GLY A 4 2.53 -7.86 19.42
CA GLY A 4 2.20 -6.48 19.79
C GLY A 4 0.71 -6.19 20.00
N GLU A 5 0.37 -4.92 20.25
CA GLU A 5 -1.01 -4.43 20.33
C GLU A 5 -1.74 -4.72 19.01
N LYS A 6 -2.94 -5.31 19.09
CA LYS A 6 -3.73 -5.67 17.92
C LYS A 6 -4.67 -4.56 17.50
N GLN A 7 -4.80 -4.38 16.19
CA GLN A 7 -5.79 -3.47 15.62
C GLN A 7 -5.65 -2.04 16.17
N ARG A 8 -4.40 -1.62 16.47
CA ARG A 8 -4.12 -0.29 16.99
C ARG A 8 -4.50 0.78 15.98
N ILE A 9 -5.36 1.71 16.38
CA ILE A 9 -5.78 2.84 15.56
C ILE A 9 -4.98 4.07 15.99
N MET A 10 -4.43 4.79 15.01
CA MET A 10 -3.82 6.11 15.21
C MET A 10 -4.35 7.08 14.15
N THR A 11 -4.44 8.36 14.54
CA THR A 11 -4.78 9.49 13.67
C THR A 11 -3.66 10.50 13.74
N PHE A 12 -3.33 11.10 12.61
CA PHE A 12 -2.23 12.07 12.48
C PHE A 12 -2.48 12.97 11.27
N GLU A 13 -1.70 14.02 11.13
CA GLU A 13 -1.65 14.85 9.94
C GLU A 13 -0.36 14.57 9.17
N LEU A 14 -0.48 14.40 7.86
CA LEU A 14 0.66 14.20 6.97
C LEU A 14 0.40 14.92 5.64
N PHE A 15 1.36 15.76 5.22
CA PHE A 15 1.26 16.60 4.01
C PHE A 15 0.02 17.52 3.99
N GLY A 16 -0.41 18.02 5.16
CA GLY A 16 -1.57 18.90 5.30
C GLY A 16 -2.93 18.20 5.23
N TYR A 17 -2.96 16.88 5.26
CA TYR A 17 -4.19 16.07 5.24
C TYR A 17 -4.33 15.20 6.49
N PRO A 18 -5.58 15.00 6.98
CA PRO A 18 -5.83 14.09 8.09
C PRO A 18 -5.79 12.63 7.61
N TRP A 19 -5.06 11.82 8.36
CA TRP A 19 -4.91 10.39 8.12
C TRP A 19 -5.42 9.57 9.30
N LYS A 20 -5.89 8.38 9.00
CA LYS A 20 -6.23 7.36 9.99
C LYS A 20 -5.66 6.03 9.52
N MET A 21 -4.94 5.36 10.40
CA MET A 21 -4.42 4.02 10.15
C MET A 21 -4.91 3.05 11.21
N LYS A 22 -4.91 1.75 10.85
CA LYS A 22 -5.23 0.65 11.74
C LYS A 22 -4.22 -0.46 11.48
N MET A 23 -3.31 -0.66 12.42
CA MET A 23 -2.22 -1.63 12.31
C MET A 23 -2.66 -2.99 12.86
N ASP A 24 -2.33 -4.08 12.16
CA ASP A 24 -2.64 -5.43 12.62
C ASP A 24 -1.86 -5.82 13.88
N SER A 25 -0.59 -5.40 13.96
CA SER A 25 0.24 -5.57 15.15
C SER A 25 1.21 -4.41 15.29
N TYR A 26 1.15 -3.72 16.43
CA TYR A 26 2.06 -2.66 16.82
C TYR A 26 2.81 -3.07 18.08
N LEU A 27 4.12 -3.16 18.02
CA LEU A 27 4.99 -3.46 19.16
C LEU A 27 5.85 -2.23 19.44
N PRO A 28 5.46 -1.41 20.47
CA PRO A 28 6.13 -0.15 20.79
C PRO A 28 7.64 -0.33 20.97
N GLY A 29 8.42 0.58 20.42
CA GLY A 29 9.89 0.55 20.48
C GLY A 29 10.56 -0.56 19.64
N ILE A 30 9.80 -1.40 18.92
CA ILE A 30 10.36 -2.57 18.23
C ILE A 30 9.96 -2.60 16.76
N CYS A 31 8.67 -2.74 16.43
CA CYS A 31 8.25 -2.86 15.02
C CYS A 31 6.75 -2.66 14.81
N ILE A 32 6.40 -2.44 13.53
CA ILE A 32 5.05 -2.50 13.00
C ILE A 32 4.96 -3.73 12.10
N THR A 33 3.91 -4.55 12.26
CA THR A 33 3.70 -5.73 11.42
C THR A 33 2.28 -5.76 10.89
N ASP A 34 2.14 -6.02 9.60
CA ASP A 34 0.86 -6.14 8.92
C ASP A 34 0.72 -7.55 8.33
N LEU A 35 -0.46 -8.17 8.53
CA LEU A 35 -0.74 -9.53 8.08
C LEU A 35 -1.31 -9.52 6.67
N LYS A 36 -0.72 -10.29 5.77
CA LYS A 36 -1.19 -10.47 4.40
C LYS A 36 -1.45 -11.92 4.06
N VAL A 37 -2.57 -12.16 3.37
CA VAL A 37 -2.86 -13.46 2.78
C VAL A 37 -2.93 -13.30 1.27
N VAL A 38 -1.98 -13.89 0.55
CA VAL A 38 -1.79 -13.73 -0.89
C VAL A 38 -1.85 -15.07 -1.62
N GLN A 39 -2.02 -15.04 -2.94
CA GLN A 39 -1.98 -16.28 -3.71
C GLN A 39 -0.58 -16.91 -3.71
N LYS A 40 0.44 -16.10 -3.94
CA LYS A 40 1.87 -16.46 -3.95
C LYS A 40 2.71 -15.27 -3.56
N PHE A 41 3.87 -15.47 -2.93
CA PHE A 41 4.78 -14.39 -2.52
C PHE A 41 5.18 -13.45 -3.67
N ARG A 42 5.39 -13.99 -4.89
CA ARG A 42 5.74 -13.19 -6.07
C ARG A 42 4.72 -12.12 -6.46
N THR A 43 3.50 -12.18 -5.90
CA THR A 43 2.46 -11.18 -6.17
C THR A 43 2.49 -10.01 -5.19
N LEU A 44 3.28 -10.08 -4.11
CA LEU A 44 3.38 -9.01 -3.10
C LEU A 44 3.69 -7.63 -3.69
N PRO A 45 4.70 -7.47 -4.58
CA PRO A 45 5.04 -6.15 -5.12
C PRO A 45 3.91 -5.50 -5.92
N LEU A 46 2.98 -6.28 -6.47
CA LEU A 46 1.85 -5.78 -7.26
C LEU A 46 0.83 -5.00 -6.42
N TRP A 47 0.80 -5.22 -5.11
CA TRP A 47 -0.19 -4.63 -4.20
C TRP A 47 0.28 -3.35 -3.53
N ARG A 48 1.48 -2.88 -3.83
CA ARG A 48 2.04 -1.64 -3.31
C ARG A 48 1.95 -1.53 -1.79
N TYR A 49 2.32 -2.59 -1.07
CA TYR A 49 2.38 -2.57 0.39
C TYR A 49 3.48 -1.65 0.94
N ASP A 50 4.39 -1.22 0.10
CA ASP A 50 5.35 -0.13 0.36
C ASP A 50 4.62 1.18 0.70
N LEU A 51 3.56 1.54 -0.05
CA LEU A 51 2.75 2.72 0.26
C LEU A 51 2.02 2.61 1.60
N GLN A 52 1.48 1.43 1.93
CA GLN A 52 0.87 1.19 3.24
C GLN A 52 1.91 1.26 4.36
N GLY A 53 3.05 0.59 4.17
CA GLY A 53 4.12 0.54 5.16
C GLY A 53 4.69 1.91 5.49
N THR A 54 4.89 2.75 4.48
CA THR A 54 5.42 4.10 4.71
C THR A 54 4.43 4.99 5.47
N VAL A 55 3.11 4.89 5.17
CA VAL A 55 2.08 5.62 5.93
C VAL A 55 2.04 5.15 7.38
N TYR A 56 2.15 3.84 7.63
CA TYR A 56 2.14 3.29 8.98
C TYR A 56 3.39 3.71 9.76
N GLN A 57 4.57 3.60 9.15
CA GLN A 57 5.82 4.02 9.79
C GLN A 57 5.81 5.53 10.10
N LYS A 58 5.44 6.35 9.11
CA LYS A 58 5.40 7.80 9.30
C LYS A 58 4.35 8.25 10.31
N GLY A 59 3.19 7.58 10.31
CA GLY A 59 2.14 7.85 11.29
C GLY A 59 2.57 7.50 12.71
N VAL A 60 3.25 6.37 12.93
CA VAL A 60 3.84 6.02 14.24
C VAL A 60 4.87 7.06 14.64
N GLU A 61 5.79 7.42 13.76
CA GLU A 61 6.81 8.45 14.03
C GLU A 61 6.20 9.78 14.44
N LEU A 62 5.15 10.24 13.74
CA LEU A 62 4.48 11.51 14.06
C LEU A 62 3.73 11.48 15.42
N VAL A 63 3.20 10.32 15.80
CA VAL A 63 2.42 10.18 17.04
C VAL A 63 3.29 9.89 18.25
N THR A 64 4.37 9.11 18.07
CA THR A 64 5.19 8.59 19.17
C THR A 64 6.61 9.15 19.22
N GLY A 65 7.10 9.74 18.13
CA GLY A 65 8.50 10.13 17.95
C GLY A 65 9.42 8.98 17.52
N GLU A 66 8.92 7.77 17.34
CA GLU A 66 9.71 6.57 17.05
C GLU A 66 9.59 6.15 15.58
N GLN A 67 10.70 6.09 14.84
CA GLN A 67 10.75 5.49 13.52
C GLN A 67 11.02 3.98 13.66
N LEU A 68 9.98 3.17 13.51
CA LEU A 68 10.06 1.72 13.68
C LEU A 68 10.14 0.98 12.33
N PRO A 69 10.84 -0.17 12.27
CA PRO A 69 10.84 -1.01 11.08
C PRO A 69 9.46 -1.59 10.79
N PHE A 70 9.15 -1.73 9.50
CA PHE A 70 7.88 -2.28 9.02
C PHE A 70 8.07 -3.65 8.38
N TYR A 71 7.22 -4.59 8.78
CA TYR A 71 7.22 -5.97 8.31
C TYR A 71 5.87 -6.41 7.77
N LEU A 72 5.89 -7.28 6.78
CA LEU A 72 4.74 -8.04 6.30
C LEU A 72 4.86 -9.48 6.81
N ALA A 73 3.92 -9.94 7.62
CA ALA A 73 3.74 -11.35 7.93
C ALA A 73 2.81 -11.95 6.88
N VAL A 74 3.29 -12.85 6.05
CA VAL A 74 2.59 -13.29 4.85
C VAL A 74 2.31 -14.77 4.88
N ALA A 75 1.06 -15.14 4.56
CA ALA A 75 0.63 -16.51 4.32
C ALA A 75 0.15 -16.65 2.86
N THR A 76 0.43 -17.79 2.22
CA THR A 76 -0.08 -18.08 0.89
C THR A 76 -1.39 -18.87 0.94
N LYS A 77 -2.23 -18.76 -0.12
CA LYS A 77 -3.46 -19.54 -0.32
C LYS A 77 -3.20 -20.83 -1.12
N GLU A 78 -1.98 -21.34 -1.09
CA GLU A 78 -1.61 -22.56 -1.78
C GLU A 78 -2.09 -23.79 -1.00
N ARG A 79 -2.18 -24.95 -1.66
CA ARG A 79 -2.58 -26.22 -1.01
C ARG A 79 -1.70 -26.54 0.19
N THR A 80 -0.40 -26.31 0.06
CA THR A 80 0.55 -26.28 1.18
C THR A 80 0.82 -24.83 1.47
N ILE A 81 0.36 -24.34 2.62
CA ILE A 81 0.52 -22.94 3.02
C ILE A 81 2.00 -22.66 3.24
N ASP A 82 2.50 -21.62 2.60
CA ASP A 82 3.84 -21.08 2.84
C ASP A 82 3.72 -19.81 3.69
N LEU A 83 4.64 -19.67 4.66
CA LEU A 83 4.65 -18.58 5.64
C LEU A 83 6.02 -17.92 5.66
N ASP A 84 6.04 -16.59 5.52
CA ASP A 84 7.29 -15.85 5.63
C ASP A 84 7.06 -14.42 6.19
N ILE A 85 8.14 -13.77 6.61
CA ILE A 85 8.15 -12.40 7.10
C ILE A 85 9.09 -11.58 6.22
N PHE A 86 8.54 -10.54 5.60
CA PHE A 86 9.28 -9.65 4.71
C PHE A 86 9.45 -8.29 5.39
N GLN A 87 10.69 -7.83 5.52
CA GLN A 87 10.95 -6.44 5.87
C GLN A 87 10.87 -5.56 4.62
N ILE A 88 10.05 -4.51 4.66
CA ILE A 88 10.17 -3.44 3.67
C ILE A 88 11.26 -2.50 4.16
N THR A 89 12.37 -2.44 3.42
CA THR A 89 13.55 -1.69 3.83
C THR A 89 13.32 -0.18 3.77
N GLN A 90 14.08 0.58 4.57
CA GLN A 90 13.92 2.02 4.66
C GLN A 90 14.02 2.74 3.30
N PRO A 91 14.98 2.43 2.41
CA PRO A 91 15.03 3.08 1.09
C PRO A 91 13.77 2.90 0.25
N VAL A 92 13.08 1.73 0.37
CA VAL A 92 11.81 1.47 -0.32
C VAL A 92 10.69 2.31 0.29
N LEU A 93 10.62 2.39 1.63
CA LEU A 93 9.64 3.23 2.34
C LEU A 93 9.83 4.72 2.02
N ASP A 94 11.08 5.19 1.94
CA ASP A 94 11.39 6.59 1.61
C ASP A 94 10.99 6.95 0.16
N ILE A 95 11.14 6.03 -0.77
CA ILE A 95 10.67 6.22 -2.15
C ILE A 95 9.14 6.31 -2.16
N ALA A 96 8.46 5.40 -1.47
CA ALA A 96 7.01 5.38 -1.36
C ALA A 96 6.45 6.66 -0.68
N LEU A 97 7.15 7.18 0.34
CA LEU A 97 6.77 8.42 1.01
C LEU A 97 6.80 9.62 0.05
N ARG A 98 7.87 9.73 -0.75
CA ARG A 98 7.97 10.79 -1.78
C ARG A 98 6.87 10.67 -2.85
N GLU A 99 6.53 9.46 -3.25
CA GLU A 99 5.43 9.24 -4.19
C GLU A 99 4.09 9.70 -3.62
N ILE A 100 3.83 9.42 -2.33
CA ILE A 100 2.62 9.93 -1.64
C ILE A 100 2.63 11.45 -1.61
N GLU A 101 3.72 12.08 -1.19
CA GLU A 101 3.86 13.54 -1.12
C GLU A 101 3.57 14.21 -2.47
N GLN A 102 4.09 13.66 -3.56
CA GLN A 102 3.90 14.20 -4.92
C GLN A 102 2.46 14.06 -5.43
N ASN A 103 1.71 13.09 -4.95
CA ASN A 103 0.40 12.75 -5.50
C ASN A 103 -0.78 13.05 -4.57
N ILE A 104 -0.54 13.34 -3.28
CA ILE A 104 -1.62 13.45 -2.28
C ILE A 104 -2.61 14.57 -2.63
N GLU A 105 -2.14 15.69 -3.18
CA GLU A 105 -3.00 16.81 -3.57
C GLU A 105 -3.96 16.40 -4.70
N HIS A 106 -3.46 15.70 -5.72
CA HIS A 106 -4.29 15.14 -6.78
C HIS A 106 -5.35 14.19 -6.23
N TYR A 107 -4.96 13.25 -5.37
CA TYR A 107 -5.90 12.30 -4.75
C TYR A 107 -6.94 13.00 -3.89
N ALA A 108 -6.56 14.06 -3.17
CA ALA A 108 -7.49 14.86 -2.40
C ALA A 108 -8.51 15.57 -3.30
N ARG A 109 -8.07 16.20 -4.40
CA ARG A 109 -8.96 16.85 -5.37
C ARG A 109 -9.95 15.85 -6.00
N VAL A 110 -9.47 14.66 -6.39
CA VAL A 110 -10.33 13.58 -6.91
C VAL A 110 -11.34 13.15 -5.85
N LYS A 111 -10.91 12.93 -4.61
CA LYS A 111 -11.77 12.52 -3.49
C LYS A 111 -12.90 13.52 -3.22
N TYR A 112 -12.63 14.81 -3.37
CA TYR A 112 -13.61 15.87 -3.16
C TYR A 112 -14.38 16.27 -4.43
N GLY A 113 -14.22 15.53 -5.52
CA GLY A 113 -14.92 15.76 -6.78
C GLY A 113 -14.48 17.04 -7.50
N GLN A 114 -13.28 17.52 -7.22
CA GLN A 114 -12.69 18.73 -7.84
C GLN A 114 -11.86 18.38 -9.09
N GLU A 115 -11.56 17.11 -9.28
CA GLU A 115 -10.78 16.59 -10.39
C GLU A 115 -11.25 15.18 -10.75
N GLU A 116 -11.20 14.82 -12.02
CA GLU A 116 -11.54 13.49 -12.49
C GLU A 116 -10.39 12.49 -12.21
N PRO A 117 -10.71 11.24 -11.82
CA PRO A 117 -9.69 10.22 -11.60
C PRO A 117 -8.98 9.82 -12.90
N VAL A 118 -7.67 9.63 -12.83
CA VAL A 118 -6.90 9.07 -13.93
C VAL A 118 -7.12 7.56 -14.01
N TYR A 119 -7.69 7.10 -15.13
CA TYR A 119 -7.97 5.69 -15.35
C TYR A 119 -6.70 4.95 -15.83
N CYS A 120 -6.27 3.93 -15.10
CA CYS A 120 -5.10 3.13 -15.47
C CYS A 120 -5.32 2.21 -16.68
N GLY A 121 -6.59 1.97 -17.07
CA GLY A 121 -6.98 1.11 -18.19
C GLY A 121 -6.77 -0.39 -17.97
N LYS A 122 -6.18 -0.81 -16.84
CA LYS A 122 -5.74 -2.21 -16.60
C LYS A 122 -6.43 -2.87 -15.41
N CYS A 123 -6.85 -2.13 -14.39
CA CYS A 123 -7.51 -2.69 -13.21
C CYS A 123 -8.95 -3.12 -13.50
N ASP A 124 -9.54 -3.89 -12.60
CA ASP A 124 -10.88 -4.44 -12.79
C ASP A 124 -11.95 -3.36 -12.92
N TYR A 125 -11.83 -2.26 -12.16
CA TYR A 125 -12.71 -1.11 -12.33
C TYR A 125 -12.62 -0.52 -13.74
N CYS A 126 -11.40 -0.22 -14.23
CA CYS A 126 -11.23 0.34 -15.58
C CYS A 126 -11.73 -0.62 -16.66
N LYS A 127 -11.59 -1.93 -16.46
CA LYS A 127 -12.13 -2.94 -17.38
C LYS A 127 -13.65 -2.97 -17.36
N SER A 128 -14.28 -2.83 -16.17
CA SER A 128 -15.72 -2.89 -16.01
C SER A 128 -16.46 -1.70 -16.62
N VAL A 129 -15.83 -0.52 -16.65
CA VAL A 129 -16.39 0.72 -17.20
C VAL A 129 -15.94 1.00 -18.64
N LYS A 130 -15.10 0.14 -19.21
CA LYS A 130 -14.55 0.32 -20.55
C LYS A 130 -15.59 -0.05 -21.61
N GLU A 131 -15.85 0.86 -22.52
CA GLU A 131 -16.58 0.58 -23.75
C GLU A 131 -15.72 -0.20 -24.76
N ALA A 132 -16.31 -1.19 -25.42
CA ALA A 132 -15.64 -1.92 -26.48
C ALA A 132 -15.38 -1.00 -27.69
N ARG A 133 -14.15 -1.01 -28.19
CA ARG A 133 -13.76 -0.24 -29.36
C ARG A 133 -13.00 -1.11 -30.37
N ILE A 134 -13.10 -0.77 -31.63
CA ILE A 134 -12.31 -1.41 -32.69
C ILE A 134 -10.85 -0.95 -32.50
N ARG A 135 -9.94 -1.92 -32.42
CA ARG A 135 -8.49 -1.70 -32.29
C ARG A 135 -7.76 -2.42 -33.39
N ASN A 136 -6.61 -1.89 -33.77
CA ASN A 136 -5.72 -2.60 -34.66
C ASN A 136 -4.99 -3.73 -33.91
N TYR A 137 -4.94 -4.93 -34.48
CA TYR A 137 -4.24 -6.07 -33.87
C TYR A 137 -2.74 -5.79 -33.62
N SER A 138 -2.11 -4.96 -34.47
CA SER A 138 -0.70 -4.57 -34.29
C SER A 138 -0.44 -3.88 -32.95
N GLU A 139 -1.42 -3.19 -32.35
CA GLU A 139 -1.29 -2.57 -31.02
C GLU A 139 -1.01 -3.59 -29.89
N LEU A 140 -1.35 -4.87 -30.11
CA LEU A 140 -1.07 -5.93 -29.15
C LEU A 140 0.37 -6.45 -29.26
N LEU A 141 1.02 -6.23 -30.40
CA LEU A 141 2.39 -6.68 -30.64
C LEU A 141 3.43 -5.71 -30.08
N GLU A 142 3.07 -4.43 -29.91
CA GLU A 142 3.94 -3.39 -29.34
C GLU A 142 4.14 -3.53 -27.82
N GLY A 143 3.37 -4.39 -27.14
CA GLY A 143 3.43 -4.64 -25.70
C GLY A 143 4.06 -5.99 -25.30
N LEU A 144 4.61 -6.74 -26.26
CA LEU A 144 5.34 -7.99 -26.06
C LEU A 144 6.85 -7.74 -26.08
#